data_4bd0d96f98df592b6e2675734b4171f8
#
_entry.id   4bd0d96f98df592b6e2675734b4171f8
#
_cell.length_a   1.000
_cell.length_b   1.000
_cell.length_c   1.000
_cell.angle_alpha   90.00
_cell.angle_beta   90.00
_cell.angle_gamma   90.00
#
_symmetry.space_group_name_H-M   'P 1'
#
loop_
_entity.id
_entity.type
_entity.pdbx_description
1 polymer ?
#
loop_
_entity_poly.entity_id
_entity_poly.type
_entity_poly.pdbx_seq_one_letter_code
_entity_poly.pdbx_strand_id
1 'polypeptide(L)'
;MNPTPRVAIRPFVATDSAQVQTLVSDARVAQVAGNIPYPYPAGGAKTWIASHGAQHRAGTAIIRAIVSLEDGQCIRAISIDQMSRGLNSSGNLGYWVGVPYWNKGFCKEAGQLMLELAAKEYAMGRLVAAHRMDNPASGRVLQKLGFNELEPQMMTNLSGQYLFRCYEKIL
;
A
#
# COMPACT_ATOMS: atom_id res chain seq x y z
N MET A 1 3.11 -25.50 11.72
CA MET A 1 4.31 -24.77 11.24
C MET A 1 3.84 -23.49 10.57
N ASN A 2 4.34 -22.34 10.99
CA ASN A 2 4.08 -21.10 10.24
C ASN A 2 4.77 -21.21 8.88
N PRO A 3 4.11 -20.84 7.79
CA PRO A 3 4.74 -20.87 6.47
C PRO A 3 5.97 -19.96 6.45
N THR A 4 7.01 -20.38 5.76
CA THR A 4 8.21 -19.55 5.57
C THR A 4 7.83 -18.22 4.91
N PRO A 5 8.27 -17.08 5.45
CA PRO A 5 8.00 -15.78 4.82
C PRO A 5 8.54 -15.75 3.39
N ARG A 6 7.76 -15.20 2.47
CA ARG A 6 8.15 -15.06 1.06
C ARG A 6 8.47 -13.61 0.69
N VAL A 7 8.06 -12.67 1.55
CA VAL A 7 8.32 -11.24 1.36
C VAL A 7 8.84 -10.59 2.64
N ALA A 8 9.55 -9.51 2.47
CA ALA A 8 9.89 -8.56 3.54
C ALA A 8 9.40 -7.15 3.16
N ILE A 9 9.29 -6.27 4.14
CA ILE A 9 9.07 -4.85 3.91
C ILE A 9 10.28 -4.05 4.40
N ARG A 10 10.71 -3.06 3.63
CA ARG A 10 11.82 -2.16 3.97
C ARG A 10 11.59 -0.75 3.41
N PRO A 11 12.30 0.28 3.89
CA PRO A 11 12.35 1.54 3.17
C PRO A 11 12.78 1.35 1.72
N PHE A 12 12.26 2.19 0.81
CA PHE A 12 12.75 2.22 -0.56
C PHE A 12 14.19 2.73 -0.60
N VAL A 13 14.95 2.21 -1.54
CA VAL A 13 16.29 2.70 -1.91
C VAL A 13 16.29 3.22 -3.35
N ALA A 14 17.22 4.08 -3.70
CA ALA A 14 17.26 4.72 -5.02
C ALA A 14 17.30 3.71 -6.18
N THR A 15 17.94 2.56 -5.98
CA THR A 15 18.04 1.48 -6.97
C THR A 15 16.71 0.79 -7.27
N ASP A 16 15.70 0.90 -6.41
CA ASP A 16 14.36 0.37 -6.67
C ASP A 16 13.63 1.14 -7.79
N SER A 17 14.07 2.37 -8.11
CA SER A 17 13.34 3.27 -9.00
C SER A 17 13.09 2.72 -10.40
N ALA A 18 14.04 1.99 -10.97
CA ALA A 18 13.89 1.40 -12.30
C ALA A 18 12.79 0.32 -12.31
N GLN A 19 12.81 -0.56 -11.33
CA GLN A 19 11.81 -1.61 -11.18
C GLN A 19 10.42 -1.02 -10.89
N VAL A 20 10.32 -0.05 -9.99
CA VAL A 20 9.07 0.66 -9.69
C VAL A 20 8.54 1.32 -10.96
N GLN A 21 9.38 2.07 -11.70
CA GLN A 21 8.99 2.74 -12.95
C GLN A 21 8.36 1.74 -13.93
N THR A 22 8.99 0.59 -14.13
CA THR A 22 8.49 -0.47 -15.01
C THR A 22 7.13 -1.00 -14.55
N LEU A 23 6.98 -1.30 -13.26
CA LEU A 23 5.76 -1.90 -12.72
C LEU A 23 4.56 -0.95 -12.72
N VAL A 24 4.76 0.34 -12.38
CA VAL A 24 3.67 1.33 -12.33
C VAL A 24 3.27 1.88 -13.70
N SER A 25 4.11 1.70 -14.73
CA SER A 25 3.80 2.10 -16.11
C SER A 25 2.78 1.20 -16.79
N ASP A 26 2.43 0.07 -16.19
CA ASP A 26 1.35 -0.79 -16.68
C ASP A 26 -0.02 -0.14 -16.37
N ALA A 27 -0.81 0.12 -17.43
CA ALA A 27 -2.14 0.74 -17.30
C ALA A 27 -3.05 0.03 -16.31
N ARG A 28 -2.93 -1.30 -16.20
CA ARG A 28 -3.74 -2.11 -15.28
C ARG A 28 -3.47 -1.78 -13.83
N VAL A 29 -2.23 -1.39 -13.49
CA VAL A 29 -1.86 -0.94 -12.13
C VAL A 29 -2.53 0.38 -11.82
N ALA A 30 -2.46 1.37 -12.73
CA ALA A 30 -3.11 2.66 -12.55
C ALA A 30 -4.64 2.54 -12.39
N GLN A 31 -5.26 1.66 -13.18
CA GLN A 31 -6.71 1.41 -13.10
C GLN A 31 -7.18 0.94 -11.73
N VAL A 32 -6.41 0.08 -11.04
CA VAL A 32 -6.81 -0.49 -9.73
C VAL A 32 -6.30 0.31 -8.54
N ALA A 33 -5.17 1.01 -8.68
CA ALA A 33 -4.59 1.81 -7.60
C ALA A 33 -5.28 3.18 -7.43
N GLY A 34 -5.83 3.74 -8.52
CA GLY A 34 -6.64 4.95 -8.51
C GLY A 34 -5.90 6.27 -8.24
N ASN A 35 -4.73 6.24 -7.63
CA ASN A 35 -3.87 7.38 -7.34
C ASN A 35 -2.50 7.33 -8.05
N ILE A 36 -2.34 6.41 -8.98
CA ILE A 36 -1.18 6.32 -9.86
C ILE A 36 -1.59 6.93 -11.21
N PRO A 37 -0.91 7.99 -11.69
CA PRO A 37 -1.24 8.61 -12.97
C PRO A 37 -0.95 7.67 -14.14
N TYR A 38 -1.72 7.80 -15.22
CA TYR A 38 -1.45 7.10 -16.48
C TYR A 38 -1.61 8.06 -17.67
N PRO A 39 -0.62 8.14 -18.58
CA PRO A 39 0.69 7.49 -18.53
C PRO A 39 1.53 7.88 -17.31
N TYR A 40 2.31 6.95 -16.79
CA TYR A 40 3.20 7.27 -15.67
C TYR A 40 4.38 8.11 -16.17
N PRO A 41 4.70 9.26 -15.53
CA PRO A 41 5.72 10.17 -16.03
C PRO A 41 7.11 9.53 -15.98
N ALA A 42 7.93 9.81 -17.00
CA ALA A 42 9.32 9.38 -17.03
C ALA A 42 10.08 9.94 -15.82
N GLY A 43 10.82 9.09 -15.11
CA GLY A 43 11.53 9.46 -13.87
C GLY A 43 10.63 9.67 -12.65
N GLY A 44 9.30 9.50 -12.78
CA GLY A 44 8.34 9.68 -11.71
C GLY A 44 8.62 8.79 -10.50
N ALA A 45 9.04 7.56 -10.71
CA ALA A 45 9.39 6.64 -9.63
C ALA A 45 10.58 7.15 -8.80
N LYS A 46 11.60 7.74 -9.42
CA LYS A 46 12.75 8.33 -8.72
C LYS A 46 12.32 9.50 -7.84
N THR A 47 11.50 10.40 -8.38
CA THR A 47 10.96 11.57 -7.65
C THR A 47 10.07 11.12 -6.50
N TRP A 48 9.21 10.13 -6.73
CA TRP A 48 8.32 9.57 -5.71
C TRP A 48 9.13 8.95 -4.56
N ILE A 49 10.10 8.09 -4.84
CA ILE A 49 10.96 7.48 -3.81
C ILE A 49 11.73 8.56 -3.03
N ALA A 50 12.27 9.58 -3.70
CA ALA A 50 12.99 10.66 -3.04
C ALA A 50 12.12 11.45 -2.03
N SER A 51 10.80 11.52 -2.24
CA SER A 51 9.87 12.21 -1.35
C SER A 51 9.61 11.49 -0.03
N HIS A 52 9.86 10.17 0.06
CA HIS A 52 9.48 9.34 1.22
C HIS A 52 10.16 9.79 2.52
N GLY A 53 11.44 10.17 2.45
CA GLY A 53 12.17 10.63 3.62
C GLY A 53 11.57 11.88 4.26
N ALA A 54 11.12 12.84 3.45
CA ALA A 54 10.45 14.05 3.94
C ALA A 54 9.09 13.73 4.58
N GLN A 55 8.27 12.88 3.94
CA GLN A 55 6.97 12.45 4.46
C GLN A 55 7.12 11.69 5.79
N HIS A 56 8.10 10.81 5.89
CA HIS A 56 8.40 10.08 7.13
C HIS A 56 8.79 11.03 8.26
N ARG A 57 9.70 12.00 8.02
CA ARG A 57 10.11 12.99 9.02
C ARG A 57 8.94 13.89 9.45
N ALA A 58 8.08 14.28 8.52
CA ALA A 58 6.87 15.03 8.81
C ALA A 58 5.82 14.18 9.55
N GLY A 59 5.98 12.86 9.59
CA GLY A 59 5.03 11.93 10.20
C GLY A 59 3.69 11.85 9.46
N THR A 60 3.69 12.12 8.17
CA THR A 60 2.48 12.09 7.32
C THR A 60 2.30 10.76 6.62
N ALA A 61 3.38 10.00 6.40
CA ALA A 61 3.31 8.69 5.78
C ALA A 61 4.45 7.75 6.20
N ILE A 62 4.16 6.46 6.19
CA ILE A 62 5.13 5.35 6.27
C ILE A 62 5.00 4.59 4.95
N ILE A 63 6.04 4.61 4.13
CA ILE A 63 6.03 3.95 2.81
C ILE A 63 7.13 2.90 2.78
N ARG A 64 6.78 1.67 2.37
CA ARG A 64 7.70 0.53 2.33
C ARG A 64 7.65 -0.17 0.99
N ALA A 65 8.82 -0.57 0.53
CA ALA A 65 8.95 -1.55 -0.55
C ALA A 65 8.58 -2.92 -0.01
N ILE A 66 7.82 -3.67 -0.79
CA ILE A 66 7.63 -5.11 -0.58
C ILE A 66 8.68 -5.80 -1.45
N VAL A 67 9.51 -6.60 -0.82
CA VAL A 67 10.65 -7.25 -1.47
C VAL A 67 10.44 -8.76 -1.44
N SER A 68 10.62 -9.40 -2.58
CA SER A 68 10.66 -10.86 -2.68
C SER A 68 11.90 -11.41 -1.97
N LEU A 69 11.74 -12.39 -1.09
CA LEU A 69 12.86 -13.06 -0.43
C LEU A 69 13.55 -14.10 -1.30
N GLU A 70 12.96 -14.43 -2.45
CA GLU A 70 13.53 -15.37 -3.41
C GLU A 70 14.67 -14.74 -4.22
N ASP A 71 14.49 -13.51 -4.68
CA ASP A 71 15.41 -12.82 -5.60
C ASP A 71 15.82 -11.41 -5.17
N GLY A 72 15.33 -10.94 -4.01
CA GLY A 72 15.62 -9.60 -3.47
C GLY A 72 14.98 -8.44 -4.23
N GLN A 73 14.13 -8.69 -5.23
CA GLN A 73 13.55 -7.63 -6.05
C GLN A 73 12.40 -6.91 -5.35
N CYS A 74 12.33 -5.60 -5.58
CA CYS A 74 11.19 -4.78 -5.18
C CYS A 74 10.00 -5.08 -6.12
N ILE A 75 8.97 -5.72 -5.59
CA ILE A 75 7.81 -6.17 -6.35
C ILE A 75 6.58 -5.29 -6.17
N ARG A 76 6.55 -4.39 -5.16
CA ARG A 76 5.36 -3.66 -4.71
C ARG A 76 5.68 -2.50 -3.79
N ALA A 77 4.62 -1.70 -3.49
CA ALA A 77 4.62 -0.78 -2.38
C ALA A 77 3.43 -1.03 -1.44
N ILE A 78 3.66 -0.78 -0.17
CA ILE A 78 2.65 -0.69 0.87
C ILE A 78 2.90 0.57 1.69
N SER A 79 1.86 1.30 2.04
CA SER A 79 1.96 2.54 2.80
C SER A 79 0.89 2.66 3.86
N ILE A 80 1.19 3.45 4.88
CA ILE A 80 0.20 4.09 5.72
C ILE A 80 0.40 5.58 5.52
N ASP A 81 -0.61 6.24 5.01
CA ASP A 81 -0.62 7.68 4.74
C ASP A 81 -1.76 8.39 5.50
N GLN A 82 -1.87 9.71 5.35
CA GLN A 82 -2.84 10.53 6.10
C GLN A 82 -2.80 10.26 7.60
N MET A 83 -1.60 10.12 8.15
CA MET A 83 -1.40 9.75 9.54
C MET A 83 -1.82 10.88 10.48
N SER A 84 -2.59 10.52 11.51
CA SER A 84 -2.83 11.36 12.70
C SER A 84 -2.07 10.80 13.90
N ARG A 85 -1.66 11.68 14.81
CA ARG A 85 -0.93 11.33 16.03
C ARG A 85 -1.77 11.62 17.27
N GLY A 86 -1.41 11.04 18.40
CA GLY A 86 -2.07 11.24 19.70
C GLY A 86 -2.88 10.02 20.13
N LEU A 87 -3.79 10.24 21.10
CA LEU A 87 -4.56 9.16 21.72
C LEU A 87 -5.41 8.33 20.75
N ASN A 88 -5.80 8.93 19.59
CA ASN A 88 -6.56 8.26 18.53
C ASN A 88 -5.73 8.20 17.24
N SER A 89 -4.45 7.83 17.35
CA SER A 89 -3.57 7.73 16.21
C SER A 89 -4.16 6.80 15.14
N SER A 90 -4.22 7.29 13.91
CA SER A 90 -4.79 6.54 12.78
C SER A 90 -4.04 6.82 11.48
N GLY A 91 -4.25 5.96 10.49
CA GLY A 91 -3.72 6.14 9.16
C GLY A 91 -4.51 5.36 8.13
N ASN A 92 -4.28 5.65 6.86
CA ASN A 92 -4.90 4.97 5.74
C ASN A 92 -3.93 3.96 5.13
N LEU A 93 -4.28 2.68 5.21
CA LEU A 93 -3.49 1.60 4.59
C LEU A 93 -3.75 1.55 3.10
N GLY A 94 -2.69 1.74 2.32
CA GLY A 94 -2.71 1.62 0.87
C GLY A 94 -1.64 0.65 0.36
N TYR A 95 -1.89 0.03 -0.77
CA TYR A 95 -0.90 -0.80 -1.48
C TYR A 95 -1.22 -0.87 -2.97
N TRP A 96 -0.18 -1.02 -3.76
CA TRP A 96 -0.29 -1.38 -5.17
C TRP A 96 0.67 -2.53 -5.50
N VAL A 97 0.38 -3.22 -6.57
CA VAL A 97 1.02 -4.48 -6.94
C VAL A 97 1.28 -4.51 -8.43
N GLY A 98 2.51 -4.76 -8.83
CA GLY A 98 2.85 -5.04 -10.21
C GLY A 98 2.11 -6.29 -10.72
N VAL A 99 1.59 -6.21 -11.95
CA VAL A 99 0.77 -7.26 -12.56
C VAL A 99 1.37 -8.67 -12.50
N PRO A 100 2.68 -8.88 -12.70
CA PRO A 100 3.30 -10.22 -12.63
C PRO A 100 3.17 -10.90 -11.25
N TYR A 101 2.81 -10.12 -10.21
CA TYR A 101 2.74 -10.59 -8.83
C TYR A 101 1.32 -10.70 -8.28
N TRP A 102 0.29 -10.47 -9.11
CA TRP A 102 -1.11 -10.60 -8.72
C TRP A 102 -1.46 -12.04 -8.35
N ASN A 103 -2.44 -12.20 -7.45
CA ASN A 103 -2.98 -13.48 -6.99
C ASN A 103 -1.98 -14.43 -6.30
N LYS A 104 -0.77 -13.98 -5.97
CA LYS A 104 0.25 -14.79 -5.29
C LYS A 104 0.20 -14.70 -3.75
N GLY A 105 -0.73 -13.93 -3.18
CA GLY A 105 -0.91 -13.80 -1.72
C GLY A 105 0.08 -12.86 -1.02
N PHE A 106 1.03 -12.29 -1.74
CA PHE A 106 2.07 -11.41 -1.17
C PHE A 106 1.50 -10.15 -0.47
N CYS A 107 0.37 -9.57 -0.94
CA CYS A 107 -0.28 -8.43 -0.26
C CYS A 107 -0.73 -8.78 1.16
N LYS A 108 -1.22 -9.98 1.39
CA LYS A 108 -1.61 -10.42 2.73
C LYS A 108 -0.38 -10.50 3.64
N GLU A 109 0.71 -11.13 3.19
CA GLU A 109 1.94 -11.24 3.98
C GLU A 109 2.53 -9.86 4.31
N ALA A 110 2.67 -9.00 3.30
CA ALA A 110 3.16 -7.63 3.51
C ALA A 110 2.23 -6.80 4.38
N GLY A 111 0.91 -6.97 4.24
CA GLY A 111 -0.08 -6.33 5.09
C GLY A 111 0.08 -6.71 6.55
N GLN A 112 0.31 -7.98 6.86
CA GLN A 112 0.57 -8.44 8.23
C GLN A 112 1.82 -7.79 8.82
N LEU A 113 2.93 -7.73 8.05
CA LEU A 113 4.15 -7.05 8.47
C LEU A 113 3.92 -5.55 8.71
N MET A 114 3.11 -4.90 7.86
CA MET A 114 2.80 -3.47 8.00
C MET A 114 1.90 -3.19 9.22
N LEU A 115 0.94 -4.06 9.52
CA LEU A 115 0.12 -3.98 10.74
C LEU A 115 0.99 -4.09 12.00
N GLU A 116 1.92 -5.04 12.01
CA GLU A 116 2.87 -5.20 13.12
C GLU A 116 3.77 -3.98 13.29
N LEU A 117 4.30 -3.45 12.19
CA LEU A 117 5.10 -2.23 12.19
C LEU A 117 4.30 -1.05 12.76
N ALA A 118 3.07 -0.85 12.29
CA ALA A 118 2.18 0.23 12.72
C ALA A 118 1.91 0.18 14.23
N ALA A 119 1.60 -1.00 14.75
CA ALA A 119 1.31 -1.18 16.17
C ALA A 119 2.55 -1.04 17.04
N LYS A 120 3.67 -1.71 16.68
CA LYS A 120 4.85 -1.82 17.54
C LYS A 120 5.75 -0.59 17.49
N GLU A 121 5.97 0.00 16.30
CA GLU A 121 6.94 1.08 16.13
C GLU A 121 6.28 2.47 16.10
N TYR A 122 5.00 2.56 15.71
CA TYR A 122 4.29 3.83 15.59
C TYR A 122 3.13 4.00 16.56
N ALA A 123 2.85 3.01 17.41
CA ALA A 123 1.78 3.01 18.40
C ALA A 123 0.43 3.45 17.78
N MET A 124 0.15 3.00 16.56
CA MET A 124 -1.12 3.29 15.90
C MET A 124 -2.25 2.49 16.52
N GLY A 125 -3.36 3.17 16.82
CA GLY A 125 -4.54 2.53 17.40
C GLY A 125 -5.55 2.06 16.34
N ARG A 126 -5.54 2.68 15.13
CA ARG A 126 -6.55 2.42 14.10
C ARG A 126 -5.99 2.57 12.69
N LEU A 127 -6.37 1.67 11.80
CA LEU A 127 -6.16 1.85 10.37
C LEU A 127 -7.49 1.81 9.63
N VAL A 128 -7.60 2.66 8.61
CA VAL A 128 -8.67 2.60 7.62
C VAL A 128 -8.09 2.18 6.28
N ALA A 129 -8.93 1.65 5.40
CA ALA A 129 -8.55 1.32 4.04
C ALA A 129 -9.79 1.37 3.14
N ALA A 130 -9.60 1.58 1.86
CA ALA A 130 -10.70 1.56 0.90
C ALA A 130 -10.24 0.98 -0.44
N HIS A 131 -11.18 0.39 -1.18
CA HIS A 131 -10.96 -0.01 -2.57
C HIS A 131 -12.20 0.28 -3.42
N ARG A 132 -12.00 0.50 -4.70
CA ARG A 132 -13.11 0.66 -5.66
C ARG A 132 -13.95 -0.60 -5.70
N MET A 133 -15.26 -0.45 -5.90
CA MET A 133 -16.20 -1.57 -5.99
C MET A 133 -15.80 -2.60 -7.07
N ASP A 134 -15.17 -2.15 -8.15
CA ASP A 134 -14.70 -3.00 -9.26
C ASP A 134 -13.33 -3.67 -9.00
N ASN A 135 -12.75 -3.52 -7.79
CA ASN A 135 -11.52 -4.20 -7.37
C ASN A 135 -11.75 -5.15 -6.16
N PRO A 136 -12.52 -6.23 -6.31
CA PRO A 136 -12.82 -7.13 -5.20
C PRO A 136 -11.59 -7.88 -4.67
N ALA A 137 -10.50 -7.94 -5.44
CA ALA A 137 -9.26 -8.58 -5.01
C ALA A 137 -8.66 -7.84 -3.80
N SER A 138 -8.70 -6.50 -3.79
CA SER A 138 -8.25 -5.69 -2.66
C SER A 138 -9.10 -5.95 -1.41
N GLY A 139 -10.43 -6.02 -1.56
CA GLY A 139 -11.34 -6.34 -0.45
C GLY A 139 -11.03 -7.68 0.21
N ARG A 140 -10.75 -8.73 -0.59
CA ARG A 140 -10.35 -10.04 -0.05
C ARG A 140 -9.05 -9.99 0.76
N VAL A 141 -8.12 -9.12 0.38
CA VAL A 141 -6.87 -8.91 1.16
C VAL A 141 -7.21 -8.26 2.50
N LEU A 142 -8.00 -7.18 2.51
CA LEU A 142 -8.39 -6.46 3.73
C LEU A 142 -9.15 -7.38 4.71
N GLN A 143 -10.10 -8.16 4.21
CA GLN A 143 -10.83 -9.15 5.03
C GLN A 143 -9.87 -10.19 5.65
N LYS A 144 -8.90 -10.72 4.87
CA LYS A 144 -7.89 -11.67 5.37
C LYS A 144 -6.90 -11.03 6.37
N LEU A 145 -6.76 -9.72 6.37
CA LEU A 145 -6.00 -8.96 7.36
C LEU A 145 -6.83 -8.63 8.62
N GLY A 146 -8.12 -8.99 8.63
CA GLY A 146 -9.02 -8.77 9.75
C GLY A 146 -9.56 -7.35 9.84
N PHE A 147 -9.69 -6.67 8.71
CA PHE A 147 -10.43 -5.40 8.64
C PHE A 147 -11.93 -5.68 8.61
N ASN A 148 -12.68 -4.84 9.33
CA ASN A 148 -14.14 -4.82 9.32
C ASN A 148 -14.63 -3.89 8.22
N GLU A 149 -15.66 -4.31 7.48
CA GLU A 149 -16.27 -3.50 6.43
C GLU A 149 -17.16 -2.41 7.05
N LEU A 150 -17.09 -1.22 6.49
CA LEU A 150 -17.90 -0.05 6.81
C LEU A 150 -18.86 0.26 5.66
N GLU A 151 -19.74 1.25 5.87
CA GLU A 151 -20.60 1.76 4.81
C GLU A 151 -19.77 2.28 3.62
N PRO A 152 -20.17 1.94 2.38
CA PRO A 152 -19.53 2.43 1.17
C PRO A 152 -19.61 3.95 1.07
N GLN A 153 -18.58 4.56 0.47
CA GLN A 153 -18.51 6.02 0.30
C GLN A 153 -18.13 6.40 -1.12
N MET A 154 -18.72 7.51 -1.61
CA MET A 154 -18.27 8.14 -2.84
C MET A 154 -16.95 8.87 -2.58
N MET A 155 -15.91 8.52 -3.31
CA MET A 155 -14.60 9.15 -3.20
C MET A 155 -14.10 9.58 -4.58
N THR A 156 -13.29 10.64 -4.60
CA THR A 156 -12.62 11.13 -5.79
C THR A 156 -11.17 10.70 -5.80
N ASN A 157 -10.68 10.19 -6.91
CA ASN A 157 -9.28 9.91 -7.18
C ASN A 157 -8.84 10.56 -8.51
N LEU A 158 -7.64 10.26 -8.99
CA LEU A 158 -7.10 10.84 -10.23
C LEU A 158 -7.92 10.49 -11.48
N SER A 159 -8.66 9.38 -11.45
CA SER A 159 -9.44 8.88 -12.58
C SER A 159 -10.90 9.35 -12.56
N GLY A 160 -11.37 9.98 -11.48
CA GLY A 160 -12.73 10.46 -11.33
C GLY A 160 -13.37 10.13 -9.97
N GLN A 161 -14.70 10.17 -9.93
CA GLN A 161 -15.47 9.88 -8.74
C GLN A 161 -16.06 8.47 -8.82
N TYR A 162 -15.84 7.67 -7.78
CA TYR A 162 -16.25 6.27 -7.72
C TYR A 162 -16.80 5.90 -6.36
N LEU A 163 -17.62 4.85 -6.32
CA LEU A 163 -18.03 4.23 -5.07
C LEU A 163 -16.93 3.29 -4.56
N PHE A 164 -16.53 3.48 -3.31
CA PHE A 164 -15.55 2.66 -2.62
C PHE A 164 -16.19 1.84 -1.51
N ARG A 165 -15.72 0.61 -1.33
CA ARG A 165 -15.90 -0.14 -0.08
C ARG A 165 -14.85 0.32 0.90
N CYS A 166 -15.31 0.66 2.11
CA CYS A 166 -14.49 1.19 3.18
C CYS A 166 -14.32 0.15 4.28
N TYR A 167 -13.19 0.20 4.95
CA TYR A 167 -12.82 -0.77 5.98
C TYR A 167 -12.09 -0.08 7.12
N GLU A 168 -12.16 -0.67 8.31
CA GLU A 168 -11.35 -0.27 9.45
C GLU A 168 -10.79 -1.48 10.21
N LYS A 169 -9.68 -1.25 10.91
CA LYS A 169 -9.10 -2.19 11.85
C LYS A 169 -8.56 -1.43 13.06
N ILE A 170 -8.94 -1.88 14.24
CA ILE A 170 -8.32 -1.47 15.51
C ILE A 170 -7.09 -2.36 15.73
N LEU A 171 -5.96 -1.76 16.08
CA LEU A 171 -4.66 -2.41 16.26
C LEU A 171 -4.38 -2.77 17.71
#